data_d62e36921416d627fe477cffe55d4aa7
#
_entry.id   d62e36921416d627fe477cffe55d4aa7
#
_cell.length_a   1.000
_cell.length_b   1.000
_cell.length_c   1.000
_cell.angle_alpha   90.00
_cell.angle_beta   90.00
_cell.angle_gamma   90.00
#
_symmetry.space_group_name_H-M   'P 1'
#
loop_
_entity.id
_entity.type
_entity.pdbx_description
1 polymer ?
#
loop_
_entity_poly.entity_id
_entity_poly.type
_entity_poly.pdbx_seq_one_letter_code
_entity_poly.pdbx_strand_id
1 'polypeptide(L)'
;AGTGHSALMELNYTPQNADGSISIEKAVAINEAFQISRQFWAHQVERGVLRTPRSFINTVPHMSFVWGEDNVNFLRARYAALQQSSLFRGMRYSEDHAQIKEWAPLVMEGRDPQQKVAATRTEIGTDVNYGEITRQLIASLQKKSNFSLQLSSEVRALKRNDDNTWTVTVADLKNGTA
;
A
#
# COMPACT_ATOMS: atom_id res chain seq x y z
N ALA A 1 7.91 7.16 5.50
CA ALA A 1 7.67 6.51 4.22
C ALA A 1 6.78 5.29 4.44
N GLY A 2 6.00 4.94 3.47
CA GLY A 2 5.15 3.76 3.47
C GLY A 2 5.08 3.17 2.08
N THR A 3 4.71 1.90 2.00
CA THR A 3 4.51 1.21 0.73
C THR A 3 3.21 1.67 0.08
N GLY A 4 3.24 1.93 -1.22
CA GLY A 4 2.02 2.10 -2.01
C GLY A 4 1.29 0.75 -2.10
N HIS A 5 0.17 0.61 -1.38
CA HIS A 5 -0.56 -0.65 -1.28
C HIS A 5 -1.29 -1.00 -2.57
N SER A 6 -0.58 -1.62 -3.49
CA SER A 6 -1.11 -2.08 -4.79
C SER A 6 -1.25 -3.61 -4.87
N ALA A 7 -1.18 -4.31 -3.74
CA ALA A 7 -1.32 -5.76 -3.62
C ALA A 7 -0.32 -6.55 -4.49
N LEU A 8 0.83 -5.96 -4.80
CA LEU A 8 1.84 -6.59 -5.67
C LEU A 8 2.68 -7.62 -4.91
N MET A 9 2.98 -7.37 -3.62
CA MET A 9 3.87 -8.22 -2.82
C MET A 9 3.20 -8.88 -1.61
N GLU A 10 2.08 -8.34 -1.12
CA GLU A 10 1.43 -8.80 0.10
C GLU A 10 0.69 -10.13 -0.13
N LEU A 11 1.16 -11.20 0.51
CA LEU A 11 0.64 -12.56 0.30
C LEU A 11 -0.75 -12.77 0.96
N ASN A 12 -1.04 -12.04 2.03
CA ASN A 12 -2.29 -12.14 2.79
C ASN A 12 -3.53 -11.60 2.05
N TYR A 13 -3.36 -11.00 0.86
CA TYR A 13 -4.48 -10.55 0.03
C TYR A 13 -4.94 -11.60 -0.99
N THR A 14 -4.28 -12.74 -1.02
CA THR A 14 -4.55 -13.84 -1.96
C THR A 14 -4.64 -15.17 -1.21
N PRO A 15 -5.68 -15.37 -0.39
CA PRO A 15 -5.83 -16.61 0.37
C PRO A 15 -5.98 -17.81 -0.56
N GLN A 16 -5.44 -18.94 -0.12
CA GLN A 16 -5.66 -20.23 -0.76
C GLN A 16 -6.93 -20.87 -0.21
N ASN A 17 -7.81 -21.30 -1.10
CA ASN A 17 -9.03 -22.02 -0.79
C ASN A 17 -8.75 -23.50 -0.47
N ALA A 18 -9.74 -24.20 0.09
CA ALA A 18 -9.62 -25.61 0.45
C ALA A 18 -9.36 -26.53 -0.77
N ASP A 19 -9.77 -26.13 -1.95
CA ASP A 19 -9.51 -26.83 -3.23
C ASP A 19 -8.14 -26.50 -3.85
N GLY A 20 -7.33 -25.70 -3.18
CA GLY A 20 -6.00 -25.26 -3.64
C GLY A 20 -6.00 -24.07 -4.58
N SER A 21 -7.15 -23.57 -5.02
CA SER A 21 -7.25 -22.35 -5.83
C SER A 21 -6.88 -21.10 -5.03
N ILE A 22 -6.47 -20.04 -5.72
CA ILE A 22 -6.11 -18.77 -5.10
C ILE A 22 -7.20 -17.73 -5.42
N SER A 23 -7.82 -17.16 -4.38
CA SER A 23 -8.71 -16.02 -4.50
C SER A 23 -7.92 -14.73 -4.69
N ILE A 24 -8.23 -13.95 -5.74
CA ILE A 24 -7.54 -12.69 -6.07
C ILE A 24 -8.43 -11.45 -5.91
N GLU A 25 -9.68 -11.59 -5.56
CA GLU A 25 -10.68 -10.52 -5.51
C GLU A 25 -10.24 -9.39 -4.57
N LYS A 26 -9.70 -9.74 -3.40
CA LYS A 26 -9.18 -8.76 -2.44
C LYS A 26 -7.96 -8.02 -2.98
N ALA A 27 -7.05 -8.72 -3.66
CA ALA A 27 -5.87 -8.11 -4.27
C ALA A 27 -6.26 -7.15 -5.41
N VAL A 28 -7.24 -7.53 -6.23
CA VAL A 28 -7.82 -6.67 -7.28
C VAL A 28 -8.42 -5.40 -6.67
N ALA A 29 -9.31 -5.53 -5.69
CA ALA A 29 -9.98 -4.39 -5.05
C ALA A 29 -8.98 -3.42 -4.40
N ILE A 30 -7.92 -3.94 -3.76
CA ILE A 30 -6.86 -3.11 -3.16
C ILE A 30 -6.06 -2.38 -4.24
N ASN A 31 -5.73 -3.06 -5.35
CA ASN A 31 -5.01 -2.42 -6.45
C ASN A 31 -5.85 -1.30 -7.07
N GLU A 32 -7.13 -1.54 -7.36
CA GLU A 32 -8.07 -0.54 -7.89
C GLU A 32 -8.18 0.68 -6.96
N ALA A 33 -8.33 0.47 -5.65
CA ALA A 33 -8.37 1.56 -4.67
C ALA A 33 -7.07 2.38 -4.66
N PHE A 34 -5.92 1.72 -4.84
CA PHE A 34 -4.65 2.41 -4.96
C PHE A 34 -4.55 3.23 -6.25
N GLN A 35 -5.06 2.73 -7.39
CA GLN A 35 -5.12 3.51 -8.64
C GLN A 35 -6.01 4.76 -8.48
N ILE A 36 -7.13 4.67 -7.77
CA ILE A 36 -7.98 5.82 -7.43
C ILE A 36 -7.19 6.84 -6.59
N SER A 37 -6.43 6.38 -5.60
CA SER A 37 -5.57 7.25 -4.79
C SER A 37 -4.54 7.99 -5.65
N ARG A 38 -3.91 7.31 -6.61
CA ARG A 38 -2.96 7.93 -7.55
C ARG A 38 -3.63 8.98 -8.43
N GLN A 39 -4.83 8.72 -8.93
CA GLN A 39 -5.62 9.70 -9.70
C GLN A 39 -5.95 10.94 -8.86
N PHE A 40 -6.36 10.74 -7.61
CA PHE A 40 -6.60 11.84 -6.68
C PHE A 40 -5.34 12.69 -6.47
N TRP A 41 -4.19 12.06 -6.22
CA TRP A 41 -2.93 12.79 -6.04
C TRP A 41 -2.51 13.53 -7.31
N ALA A 42 -2.65 12.91 -8.48
CA ALA A 42 -2.36 13.57 -9.77
C ALA A 42 -3.22 14.83 -9.94
N HIS A 43 -4.52 14.73 -9.66
CA HIS A 43 -5.42 15.88 -9.69
C HIS A 43 -5.02 16.98 -8.68
N GLN A 44 -4.56 16.62 -7.47
CA GLN A 44 -4.07 17.61 -6.50
C GLN A 44 -2.77 18.28 -6.96
N VAL A 45 -1.90 17.58 -7.70
CA VAL A 45 -0.70 18.16 -8.31
C VAL A 45 -1.09 19.16 -9.40
N GLU A 46 -2.02 18.82 -10.28
CA GLU A 46 -2.55 19.72 -11.33
C GLU A 46 -3.13 21.01 -10.74
N ARG A 47 -3.77 20.92 -9.58
CA ARG A 47 -4.34 22.06 -8.85
C ARG A 47 -3.30 22.87 -8.03
N GLY A 48 -2.05 22.46 -8.01
CA GLY A 48 -0.99 23.07 -7.21
C GLY A 48 -1.15 22.91 -5.69
N VAL A 49 -2.00 21.97 -5.24
CA VAL A 49 -2.18 21.61 -3.83
C VAL A 49 -1.03 20.71 -3.37
N LEU A 50 -0.70 19.71 -4.16
CA LEU A 50 0.51 18.91 -4.02
C LEU A 50 1.58 19.43 -5.00
N ARG A 51 2.85 19.32 -4.59
CA ARG A 51 4.00 19.66 -5.44
C ARG A 51 4.24 18.55 -6.47
N THR A 52 5.46 18.51 -7.01
CA THR A 52 5.87 17.43 -7.92
C THR A 52 5.68 16.04 -7.29
N PRO A 53 5.21 15.04 -8.04
CA PRO A 53 5.03 13.67 -7.55
C PRO A 53 6.26 13.10 -6.86
N ARG A 54 7.47 13.39 -7.33
CA ARG A 54 8.74 12.93 -6.74
C ARG A 54 8.95 13.36 -5.29
N SER A 55 8.20 14.34 -4.80
CA SER A 55 8.27 14.74 -3.38
C SER A 55 7.59 13.74 -2.44
N PHE A 56 6.71 12.89 -2.95
CA PHE A 56 5.91 11.98 -2.10
C PHE A 56 5.71 10.56 -2.65
N ILE A 57 5.91 10.30 -3.95
CA ILE A 57 5.78 8.95 -4.52
C ILE A 57 6.94 8.66 -5.46
N ASN A 58 7.58 7.51 -5.27
CA ASN A 58 8.70 7.05 -6.07
C ASN A 58 8.50 5.61 -6.48
N THR A 59 8.90 5.26 -7.71
CA THR A 59 8.86 3.89 -8.18
C THR A 59 9.96 3.08 -7.53
N VAL A 60 9.61 1.96 -6.92
CA VAL A 60 10.53 0.98 -6.36
C VAL A 60 10.04 -0.43 -6.73
N PRO A 61 10.93 -1.40 -6.97
CA PRO A 61 10.49 -2.76 -7.20
C PRO A 61 9.78 -3.34 -5.97
N HIS A 62 8.64 -3.98 -6.19
CA HIS A 62 7.99 -4.80 -5.16
C HIS A 62 8.28 -6.27 -5.41
N MET A 63 8.63 -6.99 -4.34
CA MET A 63 9.03 -8.39 -4.41
C MET A 63 8.42 -9.18 -3.26
N SER A 64 7.93 -10.39 -3.56
CA SER A 64 7.65 -11.41 -2.55
C SER A 64 8.70 -12.50 -2.67
N PHE A 65 9.16 -13.02 -1.54
CA PHE A 65 10.11 -14.11 -1.48
C PHE A 65 9.63 -15.17 -0.48
N VAL A 66 9.71 -16.43 -0.87
CA VAL A 66 9.33 -17.56 -0.04
C VAL A 66 10.35 -18.70 -0.14
N TRP A 67 10.32 -19.59 0.84
CA TRP A 67 11.11 -20.82 0.87
C TRP A 67 10.29 -22.00 1.41
N GLY A 68 10.75 -23.21 1.10
CA GLY A 68 10.06 -24.45 1.41
C GLY A 68 8.99 -24.80 0.38
N GLU A 69 8.76 -26.10 0.19
CA GLU A 69 7.96 -26.62 -0.91
C GLU A 69 6.54 -26.08 -0.96
N ASP A 70 5.83 -26.09 0.18
CA ASP A 70 4.44 -25.63 0.24
C ASP A 70 4.31 -24.14 -0.10
N ASN A 71 5.23 -23.32 0.42
CA ASN A 71 5.25 -21.88 0.12
C ASN A 71 5.60 -21.58 -1.34
N VAL A 72 6.51 -22.36 -1.93
CA VAL A 72 6.86 -22.25 -3.37
C VAL A 72 5.65 -22.62 -4.23
N ASN A 73 4.94 -23.71 -3.90
CA ASN A 73 3.73 -24.11 -4.59
C ASN A 73 2.62 -23.05 -4.46
N PHE A 74 2.44 -22.49 -3.26
CA PHE A 74 1.51 -21.38 -3.04
C PHE A 74 1.86 -20.15 -3.90
N LEU A 75 3.13 -19.70 -3.89
CA LEU A 75 3.53 -18.49 -4.64
C LEU A 75 3.41 -18.71 -6.15
N ARG A 76 3.66 -19.93 -6.65
CA ARG A 76 3.46 -20.29 -8.05
C ARG A 76 1.99 -20.22 -8.44
N ALA A 77 1.10 -20.80 -7.62
CA ALA A 77 -0.34 -20.74 -7.84
C ALA A 77 -0.88 -19.30 -7.77
N ARG A 78 -0.39 -18.51 -6.79
CA ARG A 78 -0.70 -17.09 -6.67
C ARG A 78 -0.31 -16.30 -7.91
N TYR A 79 0.89 -16.50 -8.40
CA TYR A 79 1.37 -15.85 -9.62
C TYR A 79 0.47 -16.17 -10.81
N ALA A 80 0.15 -17.44 -11.03
CA ALA A 80 -0.72 -17.88 -12.13
C ALA A 80 -2.12 -17.25 -12.04
N ALA A 81 -2.71 -17.19 -10.84
CA ALA A 81 -4.01 -16.56 -10.62
C ALA A 81 -3.97 -15.04 -10.89
N LEU A 82 -2.96 -14.33 -10.39
CA LEU A 82 -2.82 -12.89 -10.59
C LEU A 82 -2.62 -12.52 -12.08
N GLN A 83 -1.96 -13.35 -12.88
CA GLN A 83 -1.77 -13.11 -14.32
C GLN A 83 -3.09 -13.07 -15.11
N GLN A 84 -4.20 -13.53 -14.55
CA GLN A 84 -5.52 -13.43 -15.18
C GLN A 84 -6.07 -12.00 -15.13
N SER A 85 -5.56 -11.15 -14.24
CA SER A 85 -5.92 -9.74 -14.14
C SER A 85 -4.87 -8.83 -14.80
N SER A 86 -5.33 -7.87 -15.61
CA SER A 86 -4.47 -6.89 -16.25
C SER A 86 -3.70 -6.00 -15.25
N LEU A 87 -4.20 -5.86 -14.03
CA LEU A 87 -3.58 -5.07 -12.95
C LEU A 87 -2.22 -5.62 -12.49
N PHE A 88 -2.00 -6.92 -12.67
CA PHE A 88 -0.76 -7.60 -12.27
C PHE A 88 0.11 -8.02 -13.47
N ARG A 89 -0.24 -7.53 -14.66
CA ARG A 89 0.55 -7.77 -15.87
C ARG A 89 1.94 -7.17 -15.71
N GLY A 90 2.98 -7.91 -16.11
CA GLY A 90 4.38 -7.49 -15.93
C GLY A 90 5.02 -7.95 -14.61
N MET A 91 4.27 -8.60 -13.71
CA MET A 91 4.87 -9.35 -12.61
C MET A 91 5.68 -10.51 -13.18
N ARG A 92 6.89 -10.71 -12.65
CA ARG A 92 7.78 -11.84 -12.97
C ARG A 92 7.78 -12.81 -11.81
N TYR A 93 7.98 -14.09 -12.13
CA TYR A 93 8.14 -15.19 -11.17
C TYR A 93 9.42 -15.95 -11.47
N SER A 94 10.12 -16.40 -10.44
CA SER A 94 11.29 -17.26 -10.58
C SER A 94 11.45 -18.18 -9.38
N GLU A 95 11.97 -19.40 -9.63
CA GLU A 95 12.49 -20.35 -8.66
C GLU A 95 14.02 -20.50 -8.81
N ASP A 96 14.61 -19.84 -9.78
CA ASP A 96 16.04 -19.87 -10.05
C ASP A 96 16.80 -19.02 -9.00
N HIS A 97 17.69 -19.67 -8.25
CA HIS A 97 18.54 -19.05 -7.26
C HIS A 97 19.39 -17.90 -7.81
N ALA A 98 19.93 -18.04 -9.02
CA ALA A 98 20.76 -17.03 -9.64
C ALA A 98 19.93 -15.78 -9.98
N GLN A 99 18.74 -15.97 -10.55
CA GLN A 99 17.82 -14.89 -10.87
C GLN A 99 17.31 -14.18 -9.61
N ILE A 100 16.98 -14.92 -8.55
CA ILE A 100 16.53 -14.34 -7.28
C ILE A 100 17.67 -13.56 -6.60
N LYS A 101 18.90 -14.08 -6.67
CA LYS A 101 20.10 -13.39 -6.19
C LYS A 101 20.36 -12.08 -6.93
N GLU A 102 20.14 -12.03 -8.23
CA GLU A 102 20.22 -10.80 -9.03
C GLU A 102 19.17 -9.77 -8.55
N TRP A 103 17.95 -10.22 -8.25
CA TRP A 103 16.87 -9.34 -7.78
C TRP A 103 17.08 -8.83 -6.35
N ALA A 104 17.56 -9.69 -5.45
CA ALA A 104 17.75 -9.40 -4.03
C ALA A 104 18.92 -10.21 -3.46
N PRO A 105 20.16 -9.74 -3.60
CA PRO A 105 21.36 -10.51 -3.23
C PRO A 105 21.34 -11.00 -1.78
N LEU A 106 20.94 -10.16 -0.84
CA LEU A 106 21.00 -10.46 0.60
C LEU A 106 20.05 -11.59 1.03
N VAL A 107 18.93 -11.80 0.34
CA VAL A 107 18.01 -12.91 0.71
C VAL A 107 18.58 -14.27 0.32
N MET A 108 19.58 -14.28 -0.57
CA MET A 108 20.23 -15.52 -1.05
C MET A 108 21.61 -15.77 -0.44
N GLU A 109 22.13 -14.83 0.34
CA GLU A 109 23.44 -14.96 0.98
C GLU A 109 23.41 -16.05 2.06
N GLY A 110 24.37 -16.97 2.00
CA GLY A 110 24.48 -18.10 2.94
C GLY A 110 23.36 -19.15 2.84
N ARG A 111 22.51 -19.09 1.83
CA ARG A 111 21.40 -20.03 1.65
C ARG A 111 21.86 -21.35 1.02
N ASP A 112 21.30 -22.45 1.52
CA ASP A 112 21.54 -23.78 0.96
C ASP A 112 21.10 -23.82 -0.52
N PRO A 113 21.98 -24.20 -1.46
CA PRO A 113 21.64 -24.31 -2.88
C PRO A 113 20.51 -25.31 -3.17
N GLN A 114 20.26 -26.28 -2.28
CA GLN A 114 19.20 -27.26 -2.43
C GLN A 114 17.84 -26.79 -1.86
N GLN A 115 17.83 -25.67 -1.13
CA GLN A 115 16.59 -25.15 -0.56
C GLN A 115 15.66 -24.69 -1.68
N LYS A 116 14.42 -25.19 -1.68
CA LYS A 116 13.39 -24.68 -2.59
C LYS A 116 13.03 -23.24 -2.21
N VAL A 117 13.12 -22.35 -3.18
CA VAL A 117 12.80 -20.93 -3.05
C VAL A 117 11.97 -20.47 -4.23
N ALA A 118 11.20 -19.43 -4.05
CA ALA A 118 10.54 -18.72 -5.15
C ALA A 118 10.40 -17.23 -4.83
N ALA A 119 10.35 -16.42 -5.88
CA ALA A 119 10.09 -15.00 -5.75
C ALA A 119 9.18 -14.49 -6.87
N THR A 120 8.39 -13.46 -6.55
CA THR A 120 7.77 -12.59 -7.56
C THR A 120 8.39 -11.21 -7.49
N ARG A 121 8.49 -10.52 -8.63
CA ARG A 121 9.01 -9.15 -8.72
C ARG A 121 8.20 -8.34 -9.73
N THR A 122 7.93 -7.09 -9.36
CA THR A 122 7.23 -6.11 -10.20
C THR A 122 7.96 -4.78 -10.13
N GLU A 123 8.28 -4.18 -11.28
CA GLU A 123 9.05 -2.93 -11.34
C GLU A 123 8.19 -1.68 -11.06
N ILE A 124 6.87 -1.81 -11.14
CA ILE A 124 5.91 -0.70 -10.99
C ILE A 124 5.43 -0.48 -9.55
N GLY A 125 6.05 -1.15 -8.57
CA GLY A 125 5.80 -0.87 -7.16
C GLY A 125 6.13 0.56 -6.79
N THR A 126 5.60 1.05 -5.69
CA THR A 126 5.82 2.43 -5.25
C THR A 126 6.09 2.52 -3.75
N ASP A 127 6.97 3.44 -3.41
CA ASP A 127 7.15 3.94 -2.05
C ASP A 127 6.49 5.32 -1.93
N VAL A 128 5.74 5.54 -0.84
CA VAL A 128 4.93 6.74 -0.65
C VAL A 128 5.28 7.42 0.68
N ASN A 129 5.59 8.70 0.61
CA ASN A 129 5.77 9.55 1.78
C ASN A 129 4.43 10.18 2.18
N TYR A 130 3.61 9.43 2.91
CA TYR A 130 2.30 9.89 3.38
C TYR A 130 2.41 11.12 4.29
N GLY A 131 3.49 11.23 5.07
CA GLY A 131 3.75 12.41 5.89
C GLY A 131 3.91 13.67 5.05
N GLU A 132 4.57 13.56 3.89
CA GLU A 132 4.72 14.70 2.97
C GLU A 132 3.38 15.06 2.30
N ILE A 133 2.61 14.09 1.86
CA ILE A 133 1.25 14.33 1.34
C ILE A 133 0.42 15.06 2.39
N THR A 134 0.40 14.57 3.62
CA THR A 134 -0.37 15.18 4.72
C THR A 134 0.06 16.63 4.98
N ARG A 135 1.37 16.89 5.07
CA ARG A 135 1.90 18.25 5.27
C ARG A 135 1.47 19.21 4.17
N GLN A 136 1.55 18.79 2.91
CA GLN A 136 1.17 19.62 1.77
C GLN A 136 -0.34 19.90 1.72
N LEU A 137 -1.17 18.89 1.99
CA LEU A 137 -2.62 19.04 2.06
C LEU A 137 -3.03 20.02 3.17
N ILE A 138 -2.49 19.85 4.38
CA ILE A 138 -2.75 20.75 5.52
C ILE A 138 -2.28 22.17 5.22
N ALA A 139 -1.07 22.33 4.67
CA ALA A 139 -0.56 23.64 4.28
C ALA A 139 -1.45 24.35 3.24
N SER A 140 -2.07 23.59 2.33
CA SER A 140 -3.03 24.13 1.37
C SER A 140 -4.34 24.55 2.05
N LEU A 141 -4.83 23.75 3.01
CA LEU A 141 -6.04 24.05 3.77
C LEU A 141 -5.86 25.28 4.67
N GLN A 142 -4.70 25.45 5.30
CA GLN A 142 -4.37 26.61 6.16
C GLN A 142 -4.41 27.96 5.44
N LYS A 143 -4.38 27.95 4.09
CA LYS A 143 -4.57 29.20 3.30
C LYS A 143 -6.04 29.62 3.19
N LYS A 144 -6.97 28.81 3.69
CA LYS A 144 -8.40 29.09 3.61
C LYS A 144 -8.91 29.70 4.91
N SER A 145 -9.70 30.79 4.81
CA SER A 145 -10.23 31.51 5.96
C SER A 145 -11.21 30.69 6.82
N ASN A 146 -11.81 29.66 6.24
CA ASN A 146 -12.78 28.79 6.91
C ASN A 146 -12.18 27.48 7.42
N PHE A 147 -10.84 27.38 7.51
CA PHE A 147 -10.14 26.19 8.00
C PHE A 147 -9.46 26.47 9.36
N SER A 148 -9.66 25.58 10.31
CA SER A 148 -8.97 25.58 11.60
C SER A 148 -8.37 24.22 11.88
N LEU A 149 -7.11 24.19 12.34
CA LEU A 149 -6.41 22.96 12.73
C LEU A 149 -6.16 22.97 14.24
N GLN A 150 -6.72 21.99 14.94
CA GLN A 150 -6.49 21.76 16.35
C GLN A 150 -5.65 20.50 16.53
N LEU A 151 -4.41 20.67 16.98
CA LEU A 151 -3.51 19.57 17.32
C LEU A 151 -3.69 19.15 18.78
N SER A 152 -3.25 17.93 19.10
CA SER A 152 -3.40 17.35 20.44
C SER A 152 -4.85 17.34 20.93
N SER A 153 -5.77 17.11 20.01
CA SER A 153 -7.21 17.10 20.28
C SER A 153 -7.79 15.78 19.77
N GLU A 154 -8.67 15.19 20.56
CA GLU A 154 -9.34 13.92 20.22
C GLU A 154 -10.85 14.10 20.20
N VAL A 155 -11.50 13.70 19.12
CA VAL A 155 -12.97 13.66 19.06
C VAL A 155 -13.46 12.47 19.89
N ARG A 156 -14.19 12.75 20.96
CA ARG A 156 -14.74 11.75 21.91
C ARG A 156 -16.14 11.29 21.55
N ALA A 157 -16.97 12.22 21.03
CA ALA A 157 -18.35 11.91 20.67
C ALA A 157 -18.84 12.79 19.52
N LEU A 158 -19.77 12.23 18.75
CA LEU A 158 -20.57 12.93 17.75
C LEU A 158 -22.04 12.72 18.06
N LYS A 159 -22.81 13.78 18.24
CA LYS A 159 -24.24 13.73 18.48
C LYS A 159 -24.96 14.57 17.43
N ARG A 160 -25.89 13.94 16.69
CA ARG A 160 -26.80 14.67 15.80
C ARG A 160 -27.86 15.40 16.60
N ASN A 161 -28.09 16.65 16.30
CA ASN A 161 -29.12 17.48 16.91
C ASN A 161 -30.41 17.45 16.05
N ASP A 162 -31.53 17.88 16.65
CA ASP A 162 -32.85 17.88 15.98
C ASP A 162 -32.93 18.86 14.80
N ASP A 163 -32.08 19.89 14.79
CA ASP A 163 -31.94 20.90 13.72
C ASP A 163 -31.02 20.48 12.58
N ASN A 164 -30.62 19.19 12.52
CA ASN A 164 -29.66 18.59 11.59
C ASN A 164 -28.21 19.09 11.72
N THR A 165 -27.87 19.83 12.76
CA THR A 165 -26.48 20.12 13.12
C THR A 165 -25.84 18.97 13.90
N TRP A 166 -24.55 19.07 14.18
CA TRP A 166 -23.81 18.09 14.97
C TRP A 166 -23.11 18.77 16.14
N THR A 167 -23.26 18.20 17.31
CA THR A 167 -22.42 18.51 18.46
C THR A 167 -21.20 17.57 18.45
N VAL A 168 -20.00 18.18 18.45
CA VAL A 168 -18.72 17.45 18.49
C VAL A 168 -18.08 17.69 19.85
N THR A 169 -17.89 16.63 20.62
CA THR A 169 -17.18 16.70 21.89
C THR A 169 -15.71 16.42 21.65
N VAL A 170 -14.83 17.34 22.06
CA VAL A 170 -13.38 17.27 21.85
C VAL A 170 -12.65 17.33 23.20
N ALA A 171 -11.74 16.39 23.42
CA ALA A 171 -10.82 16.40 24.56
C ALA A 171 -9.49 17.06 24.16
N ASP A 172 -8.96 17.94 25.02
CA ASP A 172 -7.61 18.46 24.89
C ASP A 172 -6.61 17.51 25.55
N LEU A 173 -5.79 16.85 24.71
CA LEU A 173 -4.81 15.87 25.19
C LEU A 173 -3.57 16.50 25.85
N LYS A 174 -3.35 17.81 25.72
CA LYS A 174 -2.21 18.49 26.37
C LYS A 174 -2.46 18.72 27.86
N ASN A 175 -3.70 19.00 28.23
CA ASN A 175 -4.06 19.38 29.58
C ASN A 175 -4.75 18.27 30.37
N GLY A 176 -4.92 17.07 29.77
CA GLY A 176 -5.56 15.91 30.42
C GLY A 176 -7.03 16.12 30.80
N THR A 177 -7.66 17.20 30.30
CA THR A 177 -9.07 17.50 30.52
C THR A 177 -9.91 16.99 29.35
N ALA A 178 -10.87 16.12 29.68
CA ALA A 178 -11.92 15.71 28.77
C ALA A 178 -13.08 16.68 28.82
#